data_f974574c47b7aa16591ed2e8d88ff238
#
_entry.id   f974574c47b7aa16591ed2e8d88ff238
#
_cell.length_a   1.000
_cell.length_b   1.000
_cell.length_c   1.000
_cell.angle_alpha   90.00
_cell.angle_beta   90.00
_cell.angle_gamma   90.00
#
_symmetry.space_group_name_H-M   'P 1'
#
loop_
_entity.id
_entity.type
_entity.pdbx_description
1 polymer ?
#
loop_
_entity_poly.entity_id
_entity_poly.type
_entity_poly.pdbx_seq_one_letter_code
_entity_poly.pdbx_strand_id
1 'polypeptide(L)'
;MKLNKFFMLGLVGLAFAACSNEDEVGNDLSQNSKTITVKIETGGYTTRASGNGAWTDGANNQSQITVNTVTLYLLDKDGAIVDTKTLENKSSDTFHGVSGTVTKIAAVANCQPTASDTWANVVAETFDVADYQTAENAPVYAEAVDITYKNTDTQDGYPMYEATLQLATKMSRIELSGNLQCTNLAESAYKTLTLEYVGINGANTKFTLKGTGSEPHSVTSNLTGFPDLTPDTGTPTAFYDAAATPAPVLNDKNTPVALGTSYGYSVCGMPELLLRFNSEPVDDVKEGYIIYDPAYLKITGFKTADGNVVAMESGKIYQITDLEFTEEDITTLEKDKICITATVRVAPWDIVAVEPSYGE
;
A
#
# COMPACT_ATOMS: atom_id res chain seq x y z
N MET A 1 18.14 36.93 -2.88
CA MET A 1 17.92 37.00 -1.43
C MET A 1 17.03 35.82 -1.05
N LYS A 2 17.60 34.80 -0.42
CA LYS A 2 16.87 33.57 -0.01
C LYS A 2 16.35 33.81 1.41
N LEU A 3 15.04 33.72 1.60
CA LEU A 3 14.42 33.81 2.92
C LEU A 3 14.16 32.39 3.43
N ASN A 4 14.96 31.94 4.40
CA ASN A 4 14.77 30.71 5.13
C ASN A 4 13.57 30.89 6.08
N LYS A 5 12.55 30.03 5.93
CA LYS A 5 11.48 29.92 6.92
C LYS A 5 11.92 28.94 8.00
N PHE A 6 12.27 29.47 9.16
CA PHE A 6 12.44 28.73 10.38
C PHE A 6 11.07 28.30 10.91
N PHE A 7 10.85 27.01 11.09
CA PHE A 7 9.75 26.50 11.88
C PHE A 7 10.09 26.68 13.36
N MET A 8 9.33 27.54 14.02
CA MET A 8 9.37 27.69 15.48
C MET A 8 8.48 26.63 16.11
N LEU A 9 9.10 25.66 16.77
CA LEU A 9 8.44 24.71 17.66
C LEU A 9 8.06 25.47 18.93
N GLY A 10 6.79 25.81 19.08
CA GLY A 10 6.28 26.46 20.29
C GLY A 10 6.10 25.43 21.40
N LEU A 11 7.03 25.39 22.34
CA LEU A 11 6.91 24.70 23.60
C LEU A 11 5.91 25.46 24.48
N VAL A 12 4.66 25.00 24.55
CA VAL A 12 3.71 25.53 25.54
C VAL A 12 3.93 24.80 26.86
N GLY A 13 4.76 25.38 27.68
CA GLY A 13 4.87 25.00 29.09
C GLY A 13 3.66 25.53 29.86
N LEU A 14 2.75 24.64 30.21
CA LEU A 14 1.70 24.95 31.21
C LEU A 14 2.33 24.86 32.59
N ALA A 15 2.64 26.03 33.16
CA ALA A 15 2.93 26.16 34.59
C ALA A 15 1.63 25.98 35.36
N PHE A 16 1.49 24.88 36.07
CA PHE A 16 0.43 24.75 37.09
C PHE A 16 0.83 25.55 38.32
N ALA A 17 0.18 26.69 38.50
CA ALA A 17 0.20 27.42 39.77
C ALA A 17 -0.57 26.60 40.80
N ALA A 18 0.11 26.11 41.80
CA ALA A 18 -0.49 25.51 42.97
C ALA A 18 -1.23 26.61 43.75
N CYS A 19 -2.56 26.61 43.67
CA CYS A 19 -3.39 27.26 44.67
C CYS A 19 -3.85 26.18 45.66
N SER A 20 -3.27 26.21 46.85
CA SER A 20 -3.81 25.51 48.00
C SER A 20 -5.11 26.20 48.42
N ASN A 21 -6.23 25.53 48.26
CA ASN A 21 -7.41 25.76 49.05
C ASN A 21 -7.89 24.41 49.59
N GLU A 22 -7.67 24.25 50.89
CA GLU A 22 -8.31 23.22 51.68
C GLU A 22 -9.80 23.54 51.72
N ASP A 23 -10.59 22.78 50.97
CA ASP A 23 -11.95 22.45 51.31
C ASP A 23 -12.36 21.16 50.59
N GLU A 24 -12.79 20.22 51.41
CA GLU A 24 -13.20 18.86 51.11
C GLU A 24 -14.15 18.73 49.92
N VAL A 25 -13.67 18.18 48.80
CA VAL A 25 -14.35 17.08 48.10
C VAL A 25 -13.25 16.15 47.67
N GLY A 26 -13.07 15.04 48.36
CA GLY A 26 -12.14 13.99 47.98
C GLY A 26 -12.51 13.36 46.65
N ASN A 27 -12.20 14.01 45.55
CA ASN A 27 -12.07 13.38 44.27
C ASN A 27 -10.62 12.90 44.19
N ASP A 28 -10.42 11.69 44.65
CA ASP A 28 -9.19 10.96 44.57
C ASP A 28 -8.76 10.86 43.10
N LEU A 29 -7.90 11.82 42.66
CA LEU A 29 -7.33 11.85 41.28
C LEU A 29 -6.57 10.56 40.97
N SER A 30 -6.17 9.79 42.00
CA SER A 30 -5.52 8.49 41.85
C SER A 30 -6.48 7.43 41.29
N GLN A 31 -7.77 7.54 41.55
CA GLN A 31 -8.79 6.62 40.99
C GLN A 31 -9.07 6.88 39.50
N ASN A 32 -8.60 7.97 38.93
CA ASN A 32 -8.81 8.33 37.54
C ASN A 32 -7.60 8.01 36.63
N SER A 33 -6.54 7.43 37.15
CA SER A 33 -5.37 7.04 36.35
C SER A 33 -5.32 5.53 36.13
N LYS A 34 -4.73 5.13 35.00
CA LYS A 34 -4.56 3.74 34.56
C LYS A 34 -3.13 3.49 34.13
N THR A 35 -2.69 2.26 34.26
CA THR A 35 -1.52 1.74 33.54
C THR A 35 -2.02 0.86 32.39
N ILE A 36 -1.52 1.09 31.19
CA ILE A 36 -1.96 0.35 30.00
C ILE A 36 -0.74 -0.25 29.29
N THR A 37 -0.74 -1.58 29.18
CA THR A 37 0.21 -2.30 28.31
C THR A 37 -0.41 -2.51 26.93
N VAL A 38 0.27 -2.01 25.91
CA VAL A 38 -0.15 -2.16 24.51
C VAL A 38 0.79 -3.13 23.82
N LYS A 39 0.22 -4.08 23.09
CA LYS A 39 0.92 -5.01 22.21
C LYS A 39 0.48 -4.78 20.77
N ILE A 40 1.44 -4.73 19.87
CA ILE A 40 1.22 -4.68 18.43
C ILE A 40 1.45 -6.09 17.87
N GLU A 41 0.42 -6.63 17.27
CA GLU A 41 0.52 -7.80 16.41
C GLU A 41 0.47 -7.31 14.97
N THR A 42 1.54 -7.51 14.27
CA THR A 42 1.57 -7.43 12.83
C THR A 42 0.91 -8.70 12.37
N GLY A 43 -0.26 -8.64 11.76
CA GLY A 43 -1.05 -9.82 11.38
C GLY A 43 -0.18 -10.84 10.67
N GLY A 44 0.69 -11.45 11.44
CA GLY A 44 1.60 -12.46 11.00
C GLY A 44 0.75 -13.65 10.62
N TYR A 45 0.52 -13.82 9.36
CA TYR A 45 0.42 -15.15 8.83
C TYR A 45 1.79 -15.78 9.06
N THR A 46 2.06 -16.15 10.31
CA THR A 46 3.24 -16.90 10.77
C THR A 46 3.23 -18.34 10.27
N THR A 47 2.45 -18.62 9.30
CA THR A 47 2.67 -19.72 8.43
C THR A 47 3.15 -19.15 7.10
N ARG A 48 4.45 -18.94 6.97
CA ARG A 48 5.02 -19.45 5.75
C ARG A 48 4.43 -20.84 5.64
N ALA A 49 3.37 -20.96 4.85
CA ALA A 49 2.92 -22.26 4.46
C ALA A 49 4.16 -22.91 3.86
N SER A 50 4.71 -23.84 4.57
CA SER A 50 5.76 -24.73 4.11
C SER A 50 5.12 -25.66 3.07
N GLY A 51 4.73 -25.08 1.97
CA GLY A 51 4.07 -25.73 0.87
C GLY A 51 4.22 -24.85 -0.35
N ASN A 52 5.21 -25.17 -1.13
CA ASN A 52 5.53 -24.67 -2.46
C ASN A 52 6.35 -23.39 -2.54
N GLY A 53 7.64 -23.63 -2.49
CA GLY A 53 8.62 -22.74 -3.07
C GLY A 53 8.78 -21.46 -2.23
N ALA A 54 9.87 -21.43 -1.47
CA ALA A 54 10.43 -20.17 -1.04
C ALA A 54 10.26 -19.18 -2.20
N TRP A 55 9.78 -18.00 -1.89
CA TRP A 55 10.02 -16.86 -2.72
C TRP A 55 11.52 -16.81 -2.96
N THR A 56 11.98 -17.39 -4.04
CA THR A 56 13.30 -17.09 -4.54
C THR A 56 13.16 -15.73 -5.16
N ASP A 57 13.24 -14.76 -4.27
CA ASP A 57 13.44 -13.38 -4.59
C ASP A 57 14.40 -13.24 -5.72
N GLY A 58 13.88 -12.95 -6.85
CA GLY A 58 14.58 -12.04 -7.69
C GLY A 58 14.58 -10.71 -6.94
N ALA A 59 15.59 -10.50 -6.10
CA ALA A 59 16.13 -9.21 -5.70
C ALA A 59 15.24 -8.16 -5.03
N ASN A 60 14.01 -8.41 -4.63
CA ASN A 60 13.21 -7.41 -3.98
C ASN A 60 12.53 -7.96 -2.73
N ASN A 61 13.07 -7.62 -1.56
CA ASN A 61 12.37 -7.61 -0.26
C ASN A 61 11.15 -6.66 -0.27
N GLN A 62 10.56 -6.40 -1.42
CA GLN A 62 9.44 -5.49 -1.61
C GLN A 62 8.10 -6.10 -1.21
N SER A 63 8.09 -7.32 -0.73
CA SER A 63 6.87 -8.01 -0.31
C SER A 63 6.51 -7.78 1.16
N GLN A 64 7.21 -6.93 1.88
CA GLN A 64 6.97 -6.68 3.29
C GLN A 64 6.77 -5.20 3.58
N ILE A 65 5.79 -4.92 4.44
CA ILE A 65 5.58 -3.58 4.97
C ILE A 65 6.41 -3.46 6.24
N THR A 66 7.34 -2.53 6.27
CA THR A 66 8.21 -2.30 7.42
C THR A 66 7.58 -1.26 8.34
N VAL A 67 7.44 -1.57 9.62
CA VAL A 67 6.88 -0.66 10.62
C VAL A 67 7.94 -0.35 11.67
N ASN A 68 8.44 0.87 11.65
CA ASN A 68 9.44 1.35 12.62
C ASN A 68 8.80 2.14 13.76
N THR A 69 7.75 2.89 13.44
CA THR A 69 7.08 3.80 14.36
C THR A 69 5.57 3.61 14.25
N VAL A 70 4.94 3.42 15.40
CA VAL A 70 3.48 3.29 15.52
C VAL A 70 2.97 4.44 16.38
N THR A 71 2.04 5.22 15.86
CA THR A 71 1.28 6.21 16.64
C THR A 71 0.06 5.52 17.24
N LEU A 72 -0.03 5.52 18.55
CA LEU A 72 -1.17 5.03 19.32
C LEU A 72 -2.11 6.18 19.63
N TYR A 73 -3.39 5.96 19.42
CA TYR A 73 -4.46 6.88 19.77
C TYR A 73 -5.23 6.32 20.97
N LEU A 74 -5.14 7.01 22.09
CA LEU A 74 -5.85 6.67 23.32
C LEU A 74 -7.21 7.36 23.29
N LEU A 75 -8.28 6.59 23.27
CA LEU A 75 -9.63 7.07 22.99
C LEU A 75 -10.54 6.89 24.21
N ASP A 76 -11.47 7.81 24.36
CA ASP A 76 -12.58 7.63 25.28
C ASP A 76 -13.66 6.67 24.71
N LYS A 77 -14.75 6.49 25.45
CA LYS A 77 -15.87 5.62 25.07
C LYS A 77 -16.55 6.03 23.76
N ASP A 78 -16.51 7.31 23.41
CA ASP A 78 -17.17 7.92 22.25
C ASP A 78 -16.21 8.03 21.04
N GLY A 79 -14.95 7.65 21.21
CA GLY A 79 -13.90 7.68 20.18
C GLY A 79 -13.21 9.04 20.04
N ALA A 80 -13.40 9.95 21.00
CA ALA A 80 -12.62 11.17 21.07
C ALA A 80 -11.17 10.85 21.49
N ILE A 81 -10.20 11.52 20.88
CA ILE A 81 -8.78 11.33 21.17
C ILE A 81 -8.45 12.04 22.49
N VAL A 82 -8.09 11.28 23.51
CA VAL A 82 -7.69 11.78 24.82
C VAL A 82 -6.21 12.09 24.86
N ASP A 83 -5.38 11.23 24.25
CA ASP A 83 -3.93 11.36 24.21
C ASP A 83 -3.38 10.53 23.05
N THR A 84 -2.12 10.78 22.69
CA THR A 84 -1.38 9.98 21.73
C THR A 84 -0.06 9.51 22.33
N LYS A 85 0.37 8.31 21.97
CA LYS A 85 1.67 7.74 22.34
C LYS A 85 2.36 7.21 21.10
N THR A 86 3.67 7.08 21.19
CA THR A 86 4.49 6.54 20.10
C THR A 86 5.24 5.31 20.56
N LEU A 87 5.20 4.26 19.75
CA LEU A 87 6.08 3.11 19.86
C LEU A 87 7.14 3.22 18.77
N GLU A 88 8.40 3.28 19.16
CA GLU A 88 9.53 3.32 18.21
C GLU A 88 10.32 2.03 18.33
N ASN A 89 10.40 1.29 17.22
CA ASN A 89 11.14 0.02 17.13
C ASN A 89 10.78 -0.99 18.25
N LYS A 90 9.49 -1.03 18.61
CA LYS A 90 8.97 -1.91 19.66
C LYS A 90 7.63 -2.48 19.25
N SER A 91 7.41 -3.75 19.59
CA SER A 91 6.11 -4.42 19.45
C SER A 91 5.21 -4.27 20.68
N SER A 92 5.74 -3.77 21.81
CA SER A 92 4.94 -3.51 23.02
C SER A 92 5.56 -2.45 23.90
N ASP A 93 4.72 -1.76 24.68
CA ASP A 93 5.16 -0.87 25.75
C ASP A 93 4.09 -0.73 26.83
N THR A 94 4.47 -0.20 27.99
CA THR A 94 3.58 0.05 29.12
C THR A 94 3.56 1.54 29.45
N PHE A 95 2.38 2.13 29.44
CA PHE A 95 2.17 3.55 29.72
C PHE A 95 1.50 3.72 31.08
N HIS A 96 2.19 4.42 31.99
CA HIS A 96 1.72 4.74 33.33
C HIS A 96 1.00 6.09 33.38
N GLY A 97 0.09 6.26 34.32
CA GLY A 97 -0.60 7.54 34.54
C GLY A 97 -1.52 7.97 33.39
N VAL A 98 -2.01 7.02 32.61
CA VAL A 98 -2.97 7.30 31.54
C VAL A 98 -4.31 7.72 32.13
N SER A 99 -4.99 8.71 31.51
CA SER A 99 -6.29 9.19 31.94
C SER A 99 -7.31 8.04 32.15
N GLY A 100 -8.05 8.08 33.24
CA GLY A 100 -9.13 7.14 33.53
C GLY A 100 -10.25 7.13 32.49
N THR A 101 -10.39 8.18 31.68
CA THR A 101 -11.39 8.26 30.61
C THR A 101 -11.07 7.40 29.40
N VAL A 102 -9.80 6.98 29.24
CA VAL A 102 -9.39 6.11 28.13
C VAL A 102 -10.03 4.73 28.27
N THR A 103 -10.76 4.32 27.28
CA THR A 103 -11.43 3.00 27.23
C THR A 103 -11.04 2.19 26.00
N LYS A 104 -10.48 2.83 24.98
CA LYS A 104 -10.08 2.18 23.74
C LYS A 104 -8.71 2.66 23.28
N ILE A 105 -8.05 1.85 22.48
CA ILE A 105 -6.80 2.20 21.81
C ILE A 105 -6.90 1.81 20.33
N ALA A 106 -6.36 2.67 19.48
CA ALA A 106 -6.19 2.44 18.05
C ALA A 106 -4.74 2.77 17.64
N ALA A 107 -4.35 2.41 16.44
CA ALA A 107 -3.00 2.66 15.96
C ALA A 107 -2.94 3.00 14.46
N VAL A 108 -1.93 3.78 14.09
CA VAL A 108 -1.57 4.07 12.70
C VAL A 108 -0.05 4.01 12.57
N ALA A 109 0.44 3.47 11.45
CA ALA A 109 1.85 3.53 11.09
C ALA A 109 2.04 3.76 9.58
N ASN A 110 3.22 4.21 9.21
CA ASN A 110 3.64 4.55 7.84
C ASN A 110 2.83 5.67 7.18
N CYS A 111 1.98 6.36 7.90
CA CYS A 111 1.35 7.61 7.48
C CYS A 111 1.12 8.50 8.70
N GLN A 112 0.85 9.78 8.46
CA GLN A 112 0.68 10.77 9.52
C GLN A 112 -0.64 11.51 9.33
N PRO A 113 -1.74 11.00 9.91
CA PRO A 113 -2.99 11.75 9.93
C PRO A 113 -2.83 13.10 10.65
N THR A 114 -3.50 14.11 10.16
CA THR A 114 -3.54 15.45 10.76
C THR A 114 -4.71 15.65 11.70
N ALA A 115 -5.75 14.83 11.57
CA ALA A 115 -6.92 14.84 12.45
C ALA A 115 -6.52 14.45 13.89
N SER A 116 -6.98 15.21 14.85
CA SER A 116 -6.58 15.07 16.26
C SER A 116 -7.74 15.12 17.25
N ASP A 117 -8.98 15.14 16.77
CA ASP A 117 -10.19 15.25 17.59
C ASP A 117 -10.86 13.90 17.85
N THR A 118 -11.08 13.11 16.79
CA THR A 118 -11.73 11.81 16.90
C THR A 118 -11.07 10.76 16.02
N TRP A 119 -11.13 9.50 16.46
CA TRP A 119 -10.67 8.38 15.65
C TRP A 119 -11.41 8.26 14.31
N ALA A 120 -12.69 8.60 14.30
CA ALA A 120 -13.50 8.59 13.08
C ALA A 120 -12.91 9.54 12.01
N ASN A 121 -12.44 10.73 12.41
CA ASN A 121 -11.82 11.68 11.51
C ASN A 121 -10.41 11.23 11.07
N VAL A 122 -9.63 10.64 11.97
CA VAL A 122 -8.32 10.04 11.62
C VAL A 122 -8.45 9.02 10.50
N VAL A 123 -9.39 8.08 10.61
CA VAL A 123 -9.52 7.01 9.61
C VAL A 123 -10.25 7.45 8.34
N ALA A 124 -10.95 8.58 8.38
CA ALA A 124 -11.62 9.18 7.23
C ALA A 124 -10.71 10.15 6.44
N GLU A 125 -9.57 10.52 6.99
CA GLU A 125 -8.60 11.38 6.29
C GLU A 125 -8.10 10.70 5.02
N THR A 126 -7.92 11.50 3.97
CA THR A 126 -7.52 11.01 2.65
C THR A 126 -6.02 11.19 2.43
N PHE A 127 -5.38 10.19 1.86
CA PHE A 127 -3.97 10.13 1.52
C PHE A 127 -3.80 9.92 0.02
N ASP A 128 -2.75 10.47 -0.56
CA ASP A 128 -2.41 10.25 -1.96
C ASP A 128 -1.75 8.88 -2.13
N VAL A 129 -2.29 8.04 -3.01
CA VAL A 129 -1.74 6.70 -3.30
C VAL A 129 -0.32 6.80 -3.87
N ALA A 130 -0.01 7.89 -4.56
CA ALA A 130 1.30 8.15 -5.13
C ALA A 130 2.43 8.20 -4.09
N ASP A 131 2.14 8.62 -2.86
CA ASP A 131 3.12 8.72 -1.79
C ASP A 131 3.52 7.36 -1.19
N TYR A 132 2.76 6.30 -1.50
CA TYR A 132 2.88 4.97 -0.90
C TYR A 132 3.15 3.86 -1.91
N GLN A 133 3.89 4.16 -2.98
CA GLN A 133 4.18 3.20 -4.04
C GLN A 133 5.28 2.18 -3.68
N THR A 134 6.13 2.49 -2.71
CA THR A 134 7.09 1.50 -2.21
C THR A 134 6.37 0.50 -1.30
N ALA A 135 6.65 -0.79 -1.50
CA ALA A 135 6.00 -1.85 -0.72
C ALA A 135 6.21 -1.69 0.79
N GLU A 136 7.38 -1.19 1.17
CA GLU A 136 7.79 -1.02 2.57
C GLU A 136 7.00 0.06 3.31
N ASN A 137 6.48 1.05 2.59
CA ASN A 137 5.87 2.24 3.17
C ASN A 137 4.35 2.24 3.13
N ALA A 138 3.72 1.11 2.76
CA ALA A 138 2.27 1.05 2.72
C ALA A 138 1.67 1.41 4.09
N PRO A 139 0.67 2.29 4.15
CA PRO A 139 0.00 2.66 5.38
C PRO A 139 -0.67 1.45 6.03
N VAL A 140 -0.52 1.36 7.32
CA VAL A 140 -1.17 0.35 8.14
C VAL A 140 -1.87 0.98 9.32
N TYR A 141 -2.96 0.38 9.76
CA TYR A 141 -3.69 0.83 10.93
C TYR A 141 -4.28 -0.35 11.68
N ALA A 142 -4.62 -0.13 12.94
CA ALA A 142 -5.40 -1.05 13.74
C ALA A 142 -6.68 -0.35 14.17
N GLU A 143 -7.82 -1.01 14.00
CA GLU A 143 -9.10 -0.52 14.51
C GLU A 143 -9.06 -0.32 16.01
N ALA A 144 -9.91 0.58 16.51
CA ALA A 144 -10.04 0.82 17.93
C ALA A 144 -10.53 -0.42 18.67
N VAL A 145 -9.77 -0.88 19.65
CA VAL A 145 -10.10 -2.01 20.53
C VAL A 145 -10.29 -1.53 21.96
N ASP A 146 -11.18 -2.19 22.69
CA ASP A 146 -11.38 -1.92 24.13
C ASP A 146 -10.17 -2.40 24.93
N ILE A 147 -9.78 -1.62 25.93
CA ILE A 147 -8.76 -2.06 26.90
C ILE A 147 -9.37 -3.04 27.90
N THR A 148 -8.64 -4.09 28.25
CA THR A 148 -9.11 -5.14 29.15
C THR A 148 -8.37 -5.08 30.48
N TYR A 149 -9.11 -5.01 31.57
CA TYR A 149 -8.54 -5.03 32.93
C TYR A 149 -7.79 -6.34 33.21
N LYS A 150 -6.62 -6.25 33.81
CA LYS A 150 -5.77 -7.40 34.19
C LYS A 150 -5.62 -7.52 35.69
N ASN A 151 -5.07 -6.53 36.34
CA ASN A 151 -4.77 -6.50 37.75
C ASN A 151 -4.49 -5.06 38.20
N THR A 152 -4.03 -4.88 39.43
CA THR A 152 -3.49 -3.61 39.91
C THR A 152 -1.98 -3.59 39.69
N ASP A 153 -1.45 -2.52 39.11
CA ASP A 153 -0.02 -2.33 38.96
C ASP A 153 0.65 -2.25 40.34
N THR A 154 1.68 -3.05 40.54
CA THR A 154 2.42 -3.08 41.80
C THR A 154 3.42 -1.94 41.94
N GLN A 155 3.72 -1.24 40.83
CA GLN A 155 4.70 -0.16 40.81
C GLN A 155 4.09 1.17 41.24
N ASP A 156 2.92 1.52 40.74
CA ASP A 156 2.25 2.80 41.00
C ASP A 156 0.86 2.68 41.64
N GLY A 157 0.37 1.46 41.82
CA GLY A 157 -0.92 1.17 42.44
C GLY A 157 -2.15 1.41 41.53
N TYR A 158 -1.93 1.78 40.27
CA TYR A 158 -3.02 2.01 39.32
C TYR A 158 -3.61 0.71 38.80
N PRO A 159 -4.91 0.71 38.38
CA PRO A 159 -5.48 -0.41 37.64
C PRO A 159 -4.74 -0.63 36.32
N MET A 160 -4.29 -1.85 36.08
CA MET A 160 -3.59 -2.24 34.88
C MET A 160 -4.53 -2.83 33.85
N TYR A 161 -4.43 -2.36 32.63
CA TYR A 161 -5.16 -2.81 31.46
C TYR A 161 -4.20 -3.29 30.38
N GLU A 162 -4.73 -4.07 29.46
CA GLU A 162 -3.99 -4.55 28.27
C GLU A 162 -4.84 -4.34 27.02
N ALA A 163 -4.17 -3.99 25.92
CA ALA A 163 -4.76 -3.98 24.60
C ALA A 163 -3.80 -4.66 23.61
N THR A 164 -4.35 -5.44 22.69
CA THR A 164 -3.63 -6.02 21.57
C THR A 164 -4.20 -5.46 20.27
N LEU A 165 -3.34 -4.84 19.48
CA LEU A 165 -3.70 -4.17 18.24
C LEU A 165 -3.14 -4.99 17.06
N GLN A 166 -3.99 -5.31 16.09
CA GLN A 166 -3.57 -5.96 14.86
C GLN A 166 -3.46 -4.94 13.73
N LEU A 167 -2.26 -4.70 13.26
CA LEU A 167 -2.02 -3.82 12.12
C LEU A 167 -2.42 -4.51 10.82
N ALA A 168 -3.09 -3.77 9.95
CA ALA A 168 -3.44 -4.22 8.60
C ALA A 168 -3.34 -3.07 7.61
N THR A 169 -2.98 -3.35 6.38
CA THR A 169 -3.12 -2.41 5.26
C THR A 169 -4.43 -2.64 4.52
N LYS A 170 -5.00 -1.56 3.99
CA LYS A 170 -6.16 -1.62 3.09
C LYS A 170 -5.78 -1.41 1.63
N MET A 171 -4.52 -1.25 1.34
CA MET A 171 -4.01 -1.27 -0.02
C MET A 171 -3.78 -2.70 -0.49
N SER A 172 -3.70 -2.89 -1.79
CA SER A 172 -3.21 -4.09 -2.46
C SER A 172 -1.99 -3.73 -3.30
N ARG A 173 -1.28 -4.74 -3.79
CA ARG A 173 -0.13 -4.51 -4.67
C ARG A 173 -0.19 -5.43 -5.88
N ILE A 174 0.09 -4.88 -7.06
CA ILE A 174 0.27 -5.65 -8.30
C ILE A 174 1.75 -5.62 -8.63
N GLU A 175 2.31 -6.77 -8.95
CA GLU A 175 3.71 -6.92 -9.36
C GLU A 175 3.79 -7.69 -10.68
N LEU A 176 4.60 -7.17 -11.61
CA LEU A 176 4.93 -7.81 -12.87
C LEU A 176 6.43 -8.03 -12.96
N SER A 177 6.85 -9.27 -13.22
CA SER A 177 8.26 -9.66 -13.33
C SER A 177 8.42 -10.84 -14.28
N GLY A 178 9.67 -11.29 -14.48
CA GLY A 178 9.96 -12.47 -15.30
C GLY A 178 9.97 -12.18 -16.79
N ASN A 179 9.15 -12.91 -17.55
CA ASN A 179 9.17 -12.86 -19.01
C ASN A 179 7.85 -12.34 -19.57
N LEU A 180 7.96 -11.80 -20.77
CA LEU A 180 6.86 -11.38 -21.62
C LEU A 180 6.89 -12.21 -22.91
N GLN A 181 5.77 -12.75 -23.36
CA GLN A 181 5.68 -13.55 -24.55
C GLN A 181 4.39 -13.27 -25.33
N CYS A 182 4.53 -12.93 -26.61
CA CYS A 182 3.43 -13.04 -27.56
C CYS A 182 3.58 -14.38 -28.30
N THR A 183 2.59 -15.26 -28.18
CA THR A 183 2.72 -16.66 -28.59
C THR A 183 2.49 -16.89 -30.10
N ASN A 184 1.92 -15.90 -30.80
CA ASN A 184 1.59 -15.99 -32.22
C ASN A 184 2.06 -14.78 -33.04
N LEU A 185 3.07 -14.05 -32.58
CA LEU A 185 3.55 -12.83 -33.27
C LEU A 185 4.05 -13.13 -34.69
N ALA A 186 4.68 -14.30 -34.91
CA ALA A 186 5.14 -14.74 -36.23
C ALA A 186 4.03 -14.84 -37.29
N GLU A 187 2.78 -15.02 -36.86
CA GLU A 187 1.61 -15.16 -37.75
C GLU A 187 0.82 -13.85 -37.85
N SER A 188 1.23 -12.84 -37.14
CA SER A 188 0.56 -11.55 -36.99
C SER A 188 0.97 -10.52 -38.06
N ALA A 189 0.38 -9.34 -37.97
CA ALA A 189 0.77 -8.18 -38.77
C ALA A 189 1.96 -7.40 -38.19
N TYR A 190 2.43 -7.79 -37.00
CA TYR A 190 3.55 -7.13 -36.34
C TYR A 190 4.85 -7.88 -36.58
N LYS A 191 5.90 -7.16 -36.95
CA LYS A 191 7.25 -7.66 -37.03
C LYS A 191 7.90 -7.64 -35.65
N THR A 192 7.71 -6.53 -34.93
CA THR A 192 8.18 -6.38 -33.54
C THR A 192 7.19 -5.60 -32.69
N LEU A 193 7.22 -5.90 -31.40
CA LEU A 193 6.58 -5.13 -30.35
C LEU A 193 7.64 -4.79 -29.30
N THR A 194 8.00 -3.54 -29.19
CA THR A 194 8.99 -3.05 -28.23
C THR A 194 8.25 -2.47 -27.03
N LEU A 195 8.43 -3.06 -25.85
CA LEU A 195 7.84 -2.54 -24.63
C LEU A 195 8.42 -1.15 -24.32
N GLU A 196 7.55 -0.17 -24.12
CA GLU A 196 7.96 1.19 -23.77
C GLU A 196 7.63 1.54 -22.32
N TYR A 197 6.44 1.14 -21.88
CA TYR A 197 5.94 1.45 -20.55
C TYR A 197 5.09 0.32 -19.96
N VAL A 198 5.14 0.24 -18.64
CA VAL A 198 4.20 -0.51 -17.82
C VAL A 198 3.52 0.47 -16.86
N GLY A 199 2.24 0.33 -16.64
CA GLY A 199 1.52 1.21 -15.74
C GLY A 199 0.15 0.66 -15.33
N ILE A 200 -0.57 1.43 -14.54
CA ILE A 200 -1.92 1.10 -14.10
C ILE A 200 -2.93 2.16 -14.53
N ASN A 201 -4.13 1.71 -14.85
CA ASN A 201 -5.29 2.54 -15.18
C ASN A 201 -6.44 2.23 -14.23
N GLY A 202 -7.34 3.17 -14.00
CA GLY A 202 -8.50 2.96 -13.14
C GLY A 202 -8.19 2.88 -11.64
N ALA A 203 -6.93 3.08 -11.23
CA ALA A 203 -6.58 3.15 -9.82
C ALA A 203 -7.12 4.42 -9.18
N ASN A 204 -7.58 4.32 -7.93
CA ASN A 204 -7.88 5.51 -7.15
C ASN A 204 -6.58 6.25 -6.84
N THR A 205 -6.58 7.58 -6.97
CA THR A 205 -5.44 8.43 -6.63
C THR A 205 -5.39 8.76 -5.16
N LYS A 206 -6.53 8.67 -4.48
CA LYS A 206 -6.65 8.88 -3.03
C LYS A 206 -7.33 7.71 -2.34
N PHE A 207 -7.01 7.52 -1.09
CA PHE A 207 -7.60 6.50 -0.23
C PHE A 207 -7.71 6.97 1.21
N THR A 208 -8.54 6.28 1.99
CA THR A 208 -8.62 6.42 3.46
C THR A 208 -8.03 5.19 4.13
N LEU A 209 -7.69 5.28 5.41
CA LEU A 209 -7.20 4.11 6.17
C LEU A 209 -8.18 2.94 6.18
N LYS A 210 -9.49 3.20 6.01
CA LYS A 210 -10.51 2.16 5.85
C LYS A 210 -10.58 1.52 4.46
N GLY A 211 -9.77 1.98 3.52
CA GLY A 211 -9.72 1.43 2.17
C GLY A 211 -10.77 1.99 1.22
N THR A 212 -11.42 3.09 1.58
CA THR A 212 -12.27 3.80 0.62
C THR A 212 -11.38 4.58 -0.33
N GLY A 213 -11.38 4.20 -1.59
CA GLY A 213 -10.69 4.92 -2.66
C GLY A 213 -11.55 6.03 -3.25
N SER A 214 -10.91 7.05 -3.76
CA SER A 214 -11.55 8.17 -4.47
C SER A 214 -10.66 8.72 -5.56
N GLU A 215 -11.25 9.56 -6.42
CA GLU A 215 -10.57 10.22 -7.54
C GLU A 215 -9.86 9.19 -8.46
N PRO A 216 -10.62 8.29 -9.13
CA PRO A 216 -10.00 7.29 -9.97
C PRO A 216 -9.24 7.95 -11.11
N HIS A 217 -7.99 7.53 -11.28
CA HIS A 217 -7.17 7.94 -12.40
C HIS A 217 -7.61 7.22 -13.67
N SER A 218 -7.74 7.95 -14.74
CA SER A 218 -8.08 7.38 -16.05
C SER A 218 -7.02 7.79 -17.08
N VAL A 219 -6.37 6.80 -17.67
CA VAL A 219 -5.55 6.99 -18.86
C VAL A 219 -6.51 7.14 -20.05
N THR A 220 -6.54 8.29 -20.70
CA THR A 220 -7.38 8.55 -21.85
C THR A 220 -6.55 8.65 -23.14
N SER A 221 -7.20 8.45 -24.30
CA SER A 221 -6.56 8.44 -25.62
C SER A 221 -5.82 9.72 -25.99
N ASN A 222 -6.18 10.84 -25.40
CA ASN A 222 -5.51 12.12 -25.61
C ASN A 222 -4.35 12.34 -24.66
N LEU A 223 -3.96 11.32 -23.95
CA LEU A 223 -2.82 11.42 -23.08
C LEU A 223 -1.54 11.36 -23.88
N THR A 224 -1.16 12.49 -24.26
CA THR A 224 0.21 12.96 -24.33
C THR A 224 1.01 12.52 -23.10
N GLY A 225 0.42 12.16 -22.03
CA GLY A 225 1.09 11.82 -20.77
C GLY A 225 1.64 10.40 -20.66
N PHE A 226 1.07 9.41 -21.31
CA PHE A 226 1.67 8.08 -21.32
C PHE A 226 2.84 7.96 -22.34
N PRO A 227 2.84 8.74 -23.43
CA PRO A 227 3.95 8.74 -24.38
C PRO A 227 5.17 9.49 -23.92
N ASP A 228 5.05 10.56 -23.20
CA ASP A 228 6.16 11.50 -23.09
C ASP A 228 6.96 11.42 -21.79
N LEU A 229 6.57 10.59 -20.83
CA LEU A 229 7.19 10.57 -19.49
C LEU A 229 7.36 11.96 -18.84
N THR A 230 7.06 12.99 -19.59
CA THR A 230 6.88 14.30 -18.98
C THR A 230 5.50 14.30 -18.35
N PRO A 231 5.42 14.48 -17.04
CA PRO A 231 4.16 14.52 -16.33
C PRO A 231 3.38 15.72 -16.84
N ASP A 232 2.69 15.59 -17.96
CA ASP A 232 1.75 16.58 -18.36
C ASP A 232 0.43 16.25 -17.68
N THR A 233 0.17 17.08 -16.71
CA THR A 233 -1.14 17.48 -16.28
C THR A 233 -2.10 16.35 -15.94
N GLY A 234 -1.77 15.54 -14.93
CA GLY A 234 -2.75 14.77 -14.22
C GLY A 234 -2.52 13.27 -14.06
N THR A 235 -1.57 12.67 -14.76
CA THR A 235 -1.18 11.28 -14.45
C THR A 235 -0.05 11.30 -13.43
N PRO A 236 -0.28 10.82 -12.20
CA PRO A 236 0.80 10.69 -11.25
C PRO A 236 1.89 9.78 -11.84
N THR A 237 3.12 10.26 -11.91
CA THR A 237 4.30 9.48 -12.37
C THR A 237 4.49 8.19 -11.57
N ALA A 238 3.90 8.11 -10.39
CA ALA A 238 3.88 6.94 -9.53
C ALA A 238 3.07 5.75 -10.09
N PHE A 239 2.27 5.94 -11.13
CA PHE A 239 1.42 4.89 -11.70
C PHE A 239 1.92 4.32 -13.00
N TYR A 240 3.12 4.68 -13.43
CA TYR A 240 3.76 4.09 -14.61
C TYR A 240 5.27 4.17 -14.54
N ASP A 241 5.93 3.23 -15.21
CA ASP A 241 7.39 3.15 -15.33
C ASP A 241 7.79 2.92 -16.78
N ALA A 242 8.93 3.47 -17.17
CA ALA A 242 9.56 3.13 -18.44
C ALA A 242 10.03 1.68 -18.44
N ALA A 243 10.03 1.07 -19.62
CA ALA A 243 10.65 -0.23 -19.80
C ALA A 243 12.14 -0.22 -19.44
N ALA A 244 12.67 -1.40 -19.12
CA ALA A 244 14.09 -1.58 -18.86
C ALA A 244 14.97 -1.10 -20.04
N THR A 245 16.22 -0.83 -19.77
CA THR A 245 17.19 -0.51 -20.82
C THR A 245 18.25 -1.63 -20.91
N PRO A 246 18.36 -2.38 -22.01
CA PRO A 246 17.57 -2.25 -23.25
C PRO A 246 16.10 -2.69 -23.05
N ALA A 247 15.21 -2.07 -23.83
CA ALA A 247 13.80 -2.41 -23.78
C ALA A 247 13.53 -3.85 -24.27
N PRO A 248 12.58 -4.59 -23.65
CA PRO A 248 12.15 -5.89 -24.14
C PRO A 248 11.55 -5.78 -25.56
N VAL A 249 12.02 -6.61 -26.49
CA VAL A 249 11.54 -6.63 -27.88
C VAL A 249 11.01 -8.03 -28.19
N LEU A 250 9.72 -8.12 -28.39
CA LEU A 250 9.06 -9.31 -28.91
C LEU A 250 9.18 -9.34 -30.43
N ASN A 251 9.44 -10.51 -30.98
CA ASN A 251 9.67 -10.71 -32.42
C ASN A 251 8.99 -12.01 -32.91
N ASP A 252 9.18 -12.29 -34.18
CA ASP A 252 8.62 -13.44 -34.90
C ASP A 252 9.04 -14.83 -34.35
N LYS A 253 9.92 -14.90 -33.39
CA LYS A 253 10.33 -16.19 -32.81
C LYS A 253 9.36 -16.74 -31.78
N ASN A 254 8.39 -15.94 -31.34
CA ASN A 254 7.42 -16.29 -30.31
C ASN A 254 8.05 -16.83 -29.01
N THR A 255 9.28 -16.38 -28.72
CA THR A 255 10.02 -16.83 -27.52
C THR A 255 9.83 -15.86 -26.39
N PRO A 256 9.82 -16.33 -25.12
CA PRO A 256 9.80 -15.45 -23.97
C PRO A 256 10.97 -14.47 -23.97
N VAL A 257 10.70 -13.22 -23.63
CA VAL A 257 11.69 -12.15 -23.51
C VAL A 257 11.64 -11.63 -22.07
N ALA A 258 12.83 -11.58 -21.44
CA ALA A 258 12.92 -11.07 -20.08
C ALA A 258 12.52 -9.59 -20.01
N LEU A 259 11.71 -9.23 -19.02
CA LEU A 259 11.33 -7.83 -18.75
C LEU A 259 12.53 -6.95 -18.34
N GLY A 260 13.62 -7.56 -17.84
CA GLY A 260 14.84 -6.86 -17.44
C GLY A 260 14.73 -6.10 -16.11
N THR A 261 13.52 -5.89 -15.63
CA THR A 261 13.22 -5.29 -14.32
C THR A 261 11.89 -5.81 -13.82
N SER A 262 11.55 -5.48 -12.57
CA SER A 262 10.23 -5.75 -11.98
C SER A 262 9.48 -4.45 -11.80
N TYR A 263 8.19 -4.49 -12.03
CA TYR A 263 7.26 -3.37 -11.87
C TYR A 263 6.32 -3.68 -10.69
N GLY A 264 6.02 -2.69 -9.88
CA GLY A 264 5.18 -2.90 -8.72
C GLY A 264 4.41 -1.65 -8.32
N TYR A 265 3.09 -1.81 -8.21
CA TYR A 265 2.16 -0.71 -7.95
C TYR A 265 1.29 -1.01 -6.73
N SER A 266 1.36 -0.14 -5.73
CA SER A 266 0.43 -0.14 -4.61
C SER A 266 -0.86 0.56 -5.06
N VAL A 267 -2.00 -0.06 -4.79
CA VAL A 267 -3.28 0.39 -5.33
C VAL A 267 -4.40 0.31 -4.29
N CYS A 268 -5.40 1.15 -4.48
CA CYS A 268 -6.68 1.07 -3.81
C CYS A 268 -7.77 0.94 -4.87
N GLY A 269 -8.56 -0.13 -4.83
CA GLY A 269 -9.56 -0.46 -5.85
C GLY A 269 -9.11 -1.58 -6.79
N MET A 270 -9.71 -1.64 -7.97
CA MET A 270 -9.43 -2.66 -8.99
C MET A 270 -8.90 -1.97 -10.26
N PRO A 271 -7.60 -1.70 -10.35
CA PRO A 271 -7.02 -1.11 -11.54
C PRO A 271 -6.83 -2.13 -12.66
N GLU A 272 -6.61 -1.61 -13.85
CA GLU A 272 -6.11 -2.35 -14.99
C GLU A 272 -4.57 -2.21 -15.04
N LEU A 273 -3.87 -3.30 -15.31
CA LEU A 273 -2.44 -3.23 -15.65
C LEU A 273 -2.33 -3.01 -17.16
N LEU A 274 -1.58 -1.99 -17.54
CA LEU A 274 -1.35 -1.60 -18.94
C LEU A 274 0.11 -1.81 -19.33
N LEU A 275 0.33 -2.41 -20.50
CA LEU A 275 1.61 -2.42 -21.16
C LEU A 275 1.46 -1.67 -22.50
N ARG A 276 2.36 -0.73 -22.75
CA ARG A 276 2.42 0.02 -24.01
C ARG A 276 3.61 -0.43 -24.81
N PHE A 277 3.38 -0.66 -26.09
CA PHE A 277 4.40 -1.06 -27.06
C PHE A 277 4.49 -0.05 -28.19
N ASN A 278 5.72 0.21 -28.64
CA ASN A 278 5.98 0.69 -29.98
C ASN A 278 5.92 -0.52 -30.90
N SER A 279 5.17 -0.43 -31.97
CA SER A 279 4.95 -1.53 -32.90
C SER A 279 5.62 -1.26 -34.24
N GLU A 280 6.24 -2.29 -34.82
CA GLU A 280 6.74 -2.29 -36.19
C GLU A 280 5.95 -3.31 -37.01
N PRO A 281 5.24 -2.90 -38.07
CA PRO A 281 4.51 -3.83 -38.92
C PRO A 281 5.44 -4.67 -39.82
N VAL A 282 4.94 -5.82 -40.29
CA VAL A 282 5.57 -6.56 -41.36
C VAL A 282 5.50 -5.78 -42.68
N ASP A 283 6.46 -6.02 -43.59
CA ASP A 283 6.55 -5.28 -44.87
C ASP A 283 5.29 -5.48 -45.74
N ASP A 284 4.70 -6.69 -45.73
CA ASP A 284 3.51 -7.06 -46.49
C ASP A 284 2.32 -7.39 -45.55
N VAL A 285 1.69 -6.38 -45.00
CA VAL A 285 0.49 -6.58 -44.14
C VAL A 285 -0.64 -7.13 -44.99
N LYS A 286 -1.17 -8.28 -44.60
CA LYS A 286 -2.34 -8.90 -45.25
C LYS A 286 -3.59 -8.03 -45.09
N GLU A 287 -4.44 -8.02 -46.10
CA GLU A 287 -5.69 -7.31 -46.05
C GLU A 287 -6.56 -7.81 -44.89
N GLY A 288 -7.11 -6.87 -44.14
CA GLY A 288 -7.99 -7.17 -42.99
C GLY A 288 -7.29 -7.14 -41.63
N TYR A 289 -5.96 -7.04 -41.57
CA TYR A 289 -5.26 -6.84 -40.30
C TYR A 289 -5.30 -5.37 -39.88
N ILE A 290 -5.45 -5.14 -38.58
CA ILE A 290 -5.40 -3.81 -37.99
C ILE A 290 -4.12 -3.71 -37.18
N ILE A 291 -3.34 -2.70 -37.47
CA ILE A 291 -2.11 -2.38 -36.72
C ILE A 291 -2.39 -1.21 -35.80
N TYR A 292 -2.02 -1.36 -34.57
CA TYR A 292 -2.09 -0.31 -33.57
C TYR A 292 -0.69 0.21 -33.28
N ASP A 293 -0.49 1.51 -33.36
CA ASP A 293 0.76 2.18 -32.99
C ASP A 293 0.40 3.54 -32.34
N PRO A 294 0.62 3.67 -31.03
CA PRO A 294 1.11 2.67 -30.08
C PRO A 294 0.10 1.54 -29.82
N ALA A 295 0.63 0.35 -29.57
CA ALA A 295 -0.13 -0.84 -29.23
C ALA A 295 -0.23 -1.00 -27.70
N TYR A 296 -1.35 -1.52 -27.22
CA TYR A 296 -1.57 -1.71 -25.78
C TYR A 296 -2.03 -3.12 -25.47
N LEU A 297 -1.57 -3.63 -24.33
CA LEU A 297 -2.09 -4.81 -23.70
C LEU A 297 -2.77 -4.39 -22.39
N LYS A 298 -4.05 -4.75 -22.20
CA LYS A 298 -4.85 -4.41 -21.04
C LYS A 298 -5.14 -5.67 -20.22
N ILE A 299 -4.74 -5.68 -18.96
CA ILE A 299 -5.01 -6.76 -18.03
C ILE A 299 -6.02 -6.25 -17.01
N THR A 300 -7.26 -6.72 -17.10
CA THR A 300 -8.38 -6.28 -16.27
C THR A 300 -8.85 -7.35 -15.29
N GLY A 301 -8.30 -8.57 -15.38
CA GLY A 301 -8.67 -9.68 -14.53
C GLY A 301 -7.48 -10.51 -14.10
N PHE A 302 -7.65 -11.22 -13.00
CA PHE A 302 -6.66 -12.11 -12.46
C PHE A 302 -7.24 -13.50 -12.22
N LYS A 303 -6.43 -14.53 -12.44
CA LYS A 303 -6.75 -15.92 -12.13
C LYS A 303 -5.54 -16.62 -11.49
N THR A 304 -5.79 -17.60 -10.66
CA THR A 304 -4.73 -18.49 -10.16
C THR A 304 -4.28 -19.47 -11.24
N ALA A 305 -3.17 -20.16 -10.99
CA ALA A 305 -2.68 -21.22 -11.89
C ALA A 305 -3.72 -22.32 -12.13
N ASP A 306 -4.64 -22.54 -11.18
CA ASP A 306 -5.75 -23.49 -11.32
C ASP A 306 -6.93 -22.95 -12.13
N GLY A 307 -6.82 -21.71 -12.64
CA GLY A 307 -7.83 -21.06 -13.46
C GLY A 307 -8.97 -20.38 -12.69
N ASN A 308 -8.92 -20.37 -11.35
CA ASN A 308 -9.93 -19.68 -10.54
C ASN A 308 -9.78 -18.16 -10.65
N VAL A 309 -10.87 -17.47 -10.94
CA VAL A 309 -10.90 -16.00 -10.95
C VAL A 309 -10.61 -15.47 -9.55
N VAL A 310 -9.75 -14.47 -9.46
CA VAL A 310 -9.33 -13.83 -8.22
C VAL A 310 -9.85 -12.41 -8.19
N ALA A 311 -10.63 -12.08 -7.16
CA ALA A 311 -10.95 -10.70 -6.84
C ALA A 311 -9.78 -10.07 -6.08
N MET A 312 -9.52 -8.77 -6.32
CA MET A 312 -8.51 -8.06 -5.54
C MET A 312 -9.03 -7.79 -4.13
N GLU A 313 -8.25 -8.22 -3.15
CA GLU A 313 -8.49 -8.02 -1.73
C GLU A 313 -7.39 -7.15 -1.13
N SER A 314 -7.74 -6.31 -0.18
CA SER A 314 -6.78 -5.51 0.58
C SER A 314 -5.78 -6.41 1.33
N GLY A 315 -4.55 -5.91 1.49
CA GLY A 315 -3.49 -6.64 2.18
C GLY A 315 -2.93 -7.83 1.40
N LYS A 316 -3.14 -7.86 0.09
CA LYS A 316 -2.62 -8.90 -0.79
C LYS A 316 -1.71 -8.35 -1.87
N ILE A 317 -0.76 -9.17 -2.28
CA ILE A 317 0.11 -8.94 -3.44
C ILE A 317 -0.30 -9.90 -4.55
N TYR A 318 -0.50 -9.36 -5.74
CA TYR A 318 -0.86 -10.08 -6.96
C TYR A 318 0.35 -10.09 -7.89
N GLN A 319 1.02 -11.22 -8.00
CA GLN A 319 2.25 -11.36 -8.77
C GLN A 319 2.00 -12.06 -10.10
N ILE A 320 2.39 -11.38 -11.15
CA ILE A 320 2.50 -11.90 -12.51
C ILE A 320 3.99 -12.15 -12.75
N THR A 321 4.40 -13.43 -12.81
CA THR A 321 5.82 -13.78 -13.00
C THR A 321 6.19 -14.00 -14.45
N ASP A 322 5.22 -14.42 -15.27
CA ASP A 322 5.39 -14.56 -16.71
C ASP A 322 4.06 -14.18 -17.36
N LEU A 323 4.12 -13.27 -18.32
CA LEU A 323 2.92 -12.78 -19.00
C LEU A 323 2.91 -13.27 -20.43
N GLU A 324 1.97 -14.17 -20.73
CA GLU A 324 1.72 -14.68 -22.08
C GLU A 324 0.45 -14.07 -22.65
N PHE A 325 0.49 -13.68 -23.90
CA PHE A 325 -0.64 -13.14 -24.65
C PHE A 325 -0.52 -13.47 -26.14
N THR A 326 -1.56 -13.17 -26.89
CA THR A 326 -1.61 -13.32 -28.35
C THR A 326 -1.73 -11.96 -29.04
N GLU A 327 -1.51 -11.91 -30.34
CA GLU A 327 -1.74 -10.69 -31.13
C GLU A 327 -3.17 -10.17 -31.02
N GLU A 328 -4.13 -11.06 -30.87
CA GLU A 328 -5.54 -10.71 -30.74
C GLU A 328 -5.87 -9.94 -29.44
N ASP A 329 -4.99 -10.06 -28.45
CA ASP A 329 -5.09 -9.35 -27.16
C ASP A 329 -4.59 -7.89 -27.24
N ILE A 330 -3.97 -7.53 -28.36
CA ILE A 330 -3.40 -6.20 -28.59
C ILE A 330 -4.51 -5.25 -29.04
N THR A 331 -4.53 -4.06 -28.46
CA THR A 331 -5.59 -3.09 -28.66
C THR A 331 -5.09 -1.65 -28.60
N THR A 332 -6.01 -0.70 -28.61
CA THR A 332 -5.77 0.72 -28.25
C THR A 332 -6.31 1.03 -26.87
N LEU A 333 -5.93 2.18 -26.31
CA LEU A 333 -6.50 2.65 -25.04
C LEU A 333 -8.03 2.80 -25.09
N GLU A 334 -8.56 3.15 -26.25
CA GLU A 334 -10.00 3.48 -26.45
C GLU A 334 -10.90 2.25 -26.56
N LYS A 335 -10.34 1.09 -26.92
CA LYS A 335 -11.14 -0.12 -27.10
C LYS A 335 -11.29 -0.88 -25.78
N ASP A 336 -12.47 -0.84 -25.21
CA ASP A 336 -12.81 -1.56 -23.98
C ASP A 336 -12.99 -3.09 -24.16
N LYS A 337 -12.89 -3.60 -25.38
CA LYS A 337 -13.34 -4.95 -25.68
C LYS A 337 -12.27 -6.04 -25.64
N ILE A 338 -11.02 -5.68 -25.58
CA ILE A 338 -9.92 -6.65 -25.53
C ILE A 338 -9.21 -6.48 -24.20
N CYS A 339 -9.62 -7.31 -23.25
CA CYS A 339 -9.04 -7.33 -21.91
C CYS A 339 -8.69 -8.77 -21.59
N ILE A 340 -7.46 -9.01 -21.20
CA ILE A 340 -7.01 -10.33 -20.81
C ILE A 340 -7.06 -10.54 -19.31
N THR A 341 -7.06 -11.81 -18.93
CA THR A 341 -6.94 -12.25 -17.55
C THR A 341 -5.55 -12.83 -17.33
N ALA A 342 -4.73 -12.18 -16.54
CA ALA A 342 -3.40 -12.67 -16.22
C ALA A 342 -3.45 -13.76 -15.14
N THR A 343 -2.54 -14.73 -15.24
CA THR A 343 -2.31 -15.69 -14.17
C THR A 343 -1.46 -15.02 -13.08
N VAL A 344 -1.96 -15.07 -11.85
CA VAL A 344 -1.30 -14.45 -10.71
C VAL A 344 -1.03 -15.46 -9.60
N ARG A 345 0.04 -15.25 -8.86
CA ARG A 345 0.24 -15.77 -7.53
C ARG A 345 -0.26 -14.73 -6.53
N VAL A 346 -1.15 -15.13 -5.64
CA VAL A 346 -1.65 -14.26 -4.58
C VAL A 346 -0.93 -14.59 -3.28
N ALA A 347 -0.36 -13.58 -2.64
CA ALA A 347 0.30 -13.70 -1.35
C ALA A 347 -0.20 -12.64 -0.37
N PRO A 348 -0.16 -12.90 0.94
CA PRO A 348 -0.38 -11.86 1.93
C PRO A 348 0.72 -10.80 1.82
N TRP A 349 0.36 -9.56 2.07
CA TRP A 349 1.33 -8.48 2.21
C TRP A 349 1.76 -8.40 3.67
N ASP A 350 2.85 -9.07 3.99
CA ASP A 350 3.32 -9.22 5.35
C ASP A 350 3.77 -7.89 5.96
N ILE A 351 3.39 -7.65 7.20
CA ILE A 351 3.79 -6.50 8.00
C ILE A 351 4.85 -6.96 9.00
N VAL A 352 5.99 -6.29 9.04
CA VAL A 352 7.10 -6.61 9.94
C VAL A 352 7.38 -5.41 10.83
N ALA A 353 7.24 -5.59 12.13
CA ALA A 353 7.73 -4.64 13.12
C ALA A 353 9.24 -4.80 13.26
N VAL A 354 9.97 -3.68 13.22
CA VAL A 354 11.40 -3.70 13.47
C VAL A 354 11.63 -3.65 14.98
N GLU A 355 12.20 -4.71 15.52
CA GLU A 355 12.69 -4.73 16.91
C GLU A 355 14.17 -4.37 16.92
N PRO A 356 14.64 -3.55 17.91
CA PRO A 356 16.03 -3.24 18.00
C PRO A 356 16.80 -4.54 18.30
N SER A 357 17.75 -4.89 17.45
CA SER A 357 18.74 -5.91 17.77
C SER A 357 19.70 -5.32 18.81
N TYR A 358 19.56 -5.72 20.06
CA TYR A 358 20.63 -5.52 21.02
C TYR A 358 21.76 -6.46 20.61
N GLY A 359 22.86 -5.86 20.11
CA GLY A 359 24.07 -6.63 19.84
C GLY A 359 24.51 -7.34 21.15
N GLU A 360 24.71 -8.66 21.01
CA GLU A 360 25.42 -9.45 22.03
C GLU A 360 26.86 -9.00 22.16
#